data_bcc4c092259112fd3d638eeaabf0116a
#
_entry.id   bcc4c092259112fd3d638eeaabf0116a
#
_cell.length_a   1.000
_cell.length_b   1.000
_cell.length_c   1.000
_cell.angle_alpha   90.00
_cell.angle_beta   90.00
_cell.angle_gamma   90.00
#
_symmetry.space_group_name_H-M   'P 1'
#
loop_
_entity.id
_entity.type
_entity.pdbx_description
1 polymer ?
#
loop_
_entity_poly.entity_id
_entity_poly.type
_entity_poly.pdbx_seq_one_letter_code
_entity_poly.pdbx_strand_id
1 'polypeptide(L)'
;LFLSSKGRYIWSDAGFHISFRNGEILAEGPEPIILKDGFNDLRGAYLAAMKAHFPFHEIKLSDRFFKAPVYNSWIELTYYQTQENILKYAKGILENGFPSGVLMIDDGWSPYYGRWQFRGDNFKDAKAMLKELHEMGFSVMLWICPFITPDTLEFREARDKHFLIETPEGKPRILEWWNGYSAALDLTNPDAMKWLKDQLDVLTDMGVDGFKLD
;
A
#
# COMPACT_ATOMS: atom_id res chain seq x y z
N LEU A 1 -13.59 10.75 5.24
CA LEU A 1 -14.17 11.71 4.29
C LEU A 1 -15.33 11.08 3.54
N PHE A 2 -16.48 11.76 3.50
CA PHE A 2 -17.62 11.42 2.66
C PHE A 2 -17.99 12.61 1.78
N LEU A 3 -18.21 12.38 0.48
CA LEU A 3 -18.47 13.42 -0.52
C LEU A 3 -19.86 13.25 -1.13
N SER A 4 -20.54 14.35 -1.39
CA SER A 4 -21.84 14.39 -2.06
C SER A 4 -21.78 15.15 -3.38
N SER A 5 -22.49 14.63 -4.41
CA SER A 5 -22.71 15.34 -5.68
C SER A 5 -23.44 16.68 -5.54
N LYS A 6 -24.00 16.95 -4.36
CA LYS A 6 -24.65 18.23 -4.02
C LYS A 6 -23.68 19.29 -3.48
N GLY A 7 -22.34 19.10 -3.68
CA GLY A 7 -21.35 20.08 -3.24
C GLY A 7 -21.18 20.12 -1.72
N ARG A 8 -21.20 18.96 -1.05
CA ARG A 8 -21.04 18.84 0.39
C ARG A 8 -20.01 17.79 0.72
N TYR A 9 -19.36 17.93 1.88
CA TYR A 9 -18.58 16.84 2.44
C TYR A 9 -18.75 16.71 3.96
N ILE A 10 -18.54 15.50 4.45
CA ILE A 10 -18.48 15.15 5.86
C ILE A 10 -17.05 14.67 6.15
N TRP A 11 -16.46 15.21 7.21
CA TRP A 11 -15.12 14.88 7.67
C TRP A 11 -15.08 14.62 9.17
N SER A 12 -14.25 13.69 9.58
CA SER A 12 -13.76 13.54 10.96
C SER A 12 -12.32 13.03 10.89
N ASP A 13 -11.52 13.42 11.87
CA ASP A 13 -10.14 12.92 12.03
C ASP A 13 -10.10 11.45 12.49
N ALA A 14 -11.20 10.96 13.08
CA ALA A 14 -11.40 9.56 13.44
C ALA A 14 -12.36 8.84 12.50
N GLY A 15 -12.40 7.52 12.60
CA GLY A 15 -13.42 6.71 11.93
C GLY A 15 -14.83 7.05 12.43
N PHE A 16 -15.81 7.07 11.53
CA PHE A 16 -17.19 7.33 11.85
C PHE A 16 -18.15 6.45 11.04
N HIS A 17 -19.33 6.23 11.60
CA HIS A 17 -20.40 5.47 10.98
C HIS A 17 -21.34 6.40 10.20
N ILE A 18 -21.76 6.00 8.99
CA ILE A 18 -22.79 6.70 8.22
C ILE A 18 -23.95 5.75 7.96
N SER A 19 -25.15 6.21 8.21
CA SER A 19 -26.39 5.52 7.82
C SER A 19 -27.32 6.43 7.02
N PHE A 20 -28.04 5.83 6.08
CA PHE A 20 -29.02 6.50 5.23
C PHE A 20 -30.40 6.01 5.61
N ARG A 21 -31.28 6.89 6.10
CA ARG A 21 -32.63 6.56 6.50
C ARG A 21 -33.60 7.67 6.09
N ASN A 22 -34.67 7.32 5.41
CA ASN A 22 -35.76 8.26 5.07
C ASN A 22 -35.30 9.54 4.36
N GLY A 23 -34.24 9.47 3.52
CA GLY A 23 -33.70 10.64 2.84
C GLY A 23 -32.74 11.50 3.67
N GLU A 24 -32.47 11.09 4.91
CA GLU A 24 -31.53 11.72 5.82
C GLU A 24 -30.21 10.94 5.91
N ILE A 25 -29.15 11.63 6.24
CA ILE A 25 -27.82 11.05 6.52
C ILE A 25 -27.56 11.27 8.01
N LEU A 26 -27.37 10.16 8.73
CA LEU A 26 -26.90 10.19 10.11
C LEU A 26 -25.43 9.81 10.14
N ALA A 27 -24.61 10.64 10.75
CA ALA A 27 -23.18 10.39 10.94
C ALA A 27 -22.84 10.40 12.43
N GLU A 28 -22.21 9.36 12.93
CA GLU A 28 -21.87 9.16 14.35
C GLU A 28 -20.44 8.68 14.49
N GLY A 29 -19.70 9.24 15.43
CA GLY A 29 -18.28 8.88 15.67
C GLY A 29 -17.78 9.38 17.01
N PRO A 30 -16.59 8.92 17.46
CA PRO A 30 -15.98 9.30 18.73
C PRO A 30 -15.44 10.73 18.73
N GLU A 31 -15.14 11.28 17.56
CA GLU A 31 -14.59 12.62 17.39
C GLU A 31 -15.59 13.56 16.69
N PRO A 32 -15.41 14.89 16.75
CA PRO A 32 -16.27 15.84 16.07
C PRO A 32 -16.41 15.54 14.57
N ILE A 33 -17.65 15.59 14.09
CA ILE A 33 -17.97 15.40 12.68
C ILE A 33 -18.28 16.76 12.06
N ILE A 34 -17.55 17.12 11.02
CA ILE A 34 -17.67 18.40 10.32
C ILE A 34 -18.49 18.19 9.05
N LEU A 35 -19.58 18.92 8.91
CA LEU A 35 -20.31 19.06 7.66
C LEU A 35 -19.95 20.40 7.00
N LYS A 36 -19.52 20.35 5.75
CA LYS A 36 -19.30 21.53 4.90
C LYS A 36 -20.16 21.44 3.64
N ASP A 37 -20.72 22.56 3.21
CA ASP A 37 -21.55 22.70 2.03
C ASP A 37 -21.20 23.97 1.23
N GLY A 38 -21.98 24.25 0.18
CA GLY A 38 -21.81 25.44 -0.64
C GLY A 38 -20.75 25.32 -1.75
N PHE A 39 -20.32 24.13 -2.10
CA PHE A 39 -19.27 23.89 -3.11
C PHE A 39 -19.81 23.60 -4.52
N ASN A 40 -21.07 23.89 -4.79
CA ASN A 40 -21.79 23.70 -6.05
C ASN A 40 -21.96 22.23 -6.48
N ASP A 41 -20.87 21.46 -6.60
CA ASP A 41 -20.84 20.10 -7.13
C ASP A 41 -19.84 19.20 -6.38
N LEU A 42 -19.77 17.93 -6.81
CA LEU A 42 -18.83 16.96 -6.25
C LEU A 42 -17.37 17.40 -6.36
N ARG A 43 -16.99 17.99 -7.50
CA ARG A 43 -15.62 18.46 -7.73
C ARG A 43 -15.25 19.58 -6.79
N GLY A 44 -16.14 20.55 -6.60
CA GLY A 44 -15.95 21.65 -5.66
C GLY A 44 -15.78 21.15 -4.23
N ALA A 45 -16.65 20.24 -3.78
CA ALA A 45 -16.55 19.62 -2.46
C ALA A 45 -15.24 18.84 -2.29
N TYR A 46 -14.85 18.04 -3.31
CA TYR A 46 -13.59 17.31 -3.30
C TYR A 46 -12.37 18.23 -3.16
N LEU A 47 -12.27 19.26 -4.00
CA LEU A 47 -11.13 20.19 -3.96
C LEU A 47 -11.05 20.95 -2.62
N ALA A 48 -12.19 21.33 -2.06
CA ALA A 48 -12.25 21.98 -0.74
C ALA A 48 -11.79 21.03 0.37
N ALA A 49 -12.26 19.78 0.36
CA ALA A 49 -11.83 18.76 1.33
C ALA A 49 -10.34 18.44 1.21
N MET A 50 -9.83 18.27 -0.03
CA MET A 50 -8.40 18.02 -0.27
C MET A 50 -7.54 19.16 0.26
N LYS A 51 -7.92 20.39 -0.02
CA LYS A 51 -7.19 21.58 0.48
C LYS A 51 -7.18 21.67 2.01
N ALA A 52 -8.29 21.30 2.65
CA ALA A 52 -8.45 21.43 4.09
C ALA A 52 -7.76 20.29 4.88
N HIS A 53 -7.85 19.04 4.39
CA HIS A 53 -7.50 17.85 5.17
C HIS A 53 -6.35 17.06 4.57
N PHE A 54 -6.04 17.25 3.28
CA PHE A 54 -4.97 16.54 2.54
C PHE A 54 -4.10 17.56 1.79
N PRO A 55 -3.40 18.46 2.50
CA PRO A 55 -2.61 19.50 1.86
C PRO A 55 -1.55 18.85 0.95
N PHE A 56 -1.38 19.42 -0.24
CA PHE A 56 -0.36 18.98 -1.17
C PHE A 56 1.03 19.20 -0.56
N HIS A 57 1.79 18.15 -0.41
CA HIS A 57 3.21 18.23 -0.11
C HIS A 57 3.97 18.40 -1.43
N GLU A 58 4.94 19.29 -1.51
CA GLU A 58 5.65 19.69 -2.74
C GLU A 58 6.46 18.56 -3.41
N ILE A 59 6.19 17.30 -3.08
CA ILE A 59 6.81 16.12 -3.71
C ILE A 59 6.16 15.94 -5.09
N LYS A 60 6.93 16.23 -6.12
CA LYS A 60 6.51 15.99 -7.50
C LYS A 60 7.00 14.64 -7.97
N LEU A 61 6.07 13.72 -8.23
CA LEU A 61 6.39 12.46 -8.88
C LEU A 61 6.88 12.69 -10.31
N SER A 62 7.76 11.81 -10.79
CA SER A 62 8.20 11.84 -12.18
C SER A 62 7.02 11.66 -13.14
N ASP A 63 7.01 12.42 -14.23
CA ASP A 63 6.03 12.30 -15.32
C ASP A 63 5.91 10.87 -15.85
N ARG A 64 6.95 10.08 -15.73
CA ARG A 64 6.99 8.68 -16.14
C ARG A 64 5.88 7.85 -15.49
N PHE A 65 5.60 8.04 -14.20
CA PHE A 65 4.56 7.32 -13.49
C PHE A 65 3.13 7.62 -13.99
N PHE A 66 2.97 8.70 -14.75
CA PHE A 66 1.69 9.09 -15.35
C PHE A 66 1.59 8.77 -16.86
N LYS A 67 2.72 8.63 -17.54
CA LYS A 67 2.78 8.49 -19.01
C LYS A 67 3.17 7.09 -19.48
N ALA A 68 3.84 6.29 -18.62
CA ALA A 68 4.25 4.94 -18.94
C ALA A 68 3.25 3.90 -18.40
N PRO A 69 3.16 2.71 -19.01
CA PRO A 69 2.33 1.62 -18.49
C PRO A 69 2.80 1.14 -17.13
N VAL A 70 1.86 0.64 -16.33
CA VAL A 70 2.14 -0.14 -15.11
C VAL A 70 1.78 -1.59 -15.39
N TYR A 71 2.79 -2.45 -15.40
CA TYR A 71 2.65 -3.90 -15.54
C TYR A 71 2.63 -4.54 -14.17
N ASN A 72 1.72 -5.47 -13.96
CA ASN A 72 1.60 -6.22 -12.71
C ASN A 72 1.86 -7.70 -12.99
N SER A 73 2.77 -8.28 -12.24
CA SER A 73 3.14 -9.70 -12.41
C SER A 73 2.06 -10.68 -11.92
N TRP A 74 1.07 -10.24 -11.13
CA TRP A 74 0.06 -11.12 -10.55
C TRP A 74 -0.75 -11.90 -11.58
N ILE A 75 -1.21 -11.24 -12.62
CA ILE A 75 -2.06 -11.86 -13.65
C ILE A 75 -1.33 -12.98 -14.36
N GLU A 76 -0.01 -12.84 -14.60
CA GLU A 76 0.79 -13.84 -15.30
C GLU A 76 1.36 -14.91 -14.38
N LEU A 77 1.87 -14.51 -13.21
CA LEU A 77 2.68 -15.39 -12.36
C LEU A 77 1.96 -15.86 -11.09
N THR A 78 0.94 -15.15 -10.63
CA THR A 78 0.25 -15.42 -9.36
C THR A 78 1.25 -15.65 -8.21
N TYR A 79 1.26 -16.80 -7.55
CA TYR A 79 2.20 -17.13 -6.48
C TYR A 79 3.58 -17.64 -6.98
N TYR A 80 3.78 -17.74 -8.31
CA TYR A 80 5.04 -18.21 -8.89
C TYR A 80 6.03 -17.07 -9.17
N GLN A 81 6.14 -16.13 -8.25
CA GLN A 81 7.07 -15.01 -8.31
C GLN A 81 8.50 -15.54 -8.09
N THR A 82 9.27 -15.63 -9.17
CA THR A 82 10.68 -16.00 -9.15
C THR A 82 11.49 -15.02 -9.98
N GLN A 83 12.77 -14.88 -9.67
CA GLN A 83 13.68 -14.04 -10.46
C GLN A 83 13.62 -14.36 -11.96
N GLU A 84 13.65 -15.64 -12.31
CA GLU A 84 13.60 -16.10 -13.71
C GLU A 84 12.28 -15.70 -14.39
N ASN A 85 11.14 -15.96 -13.72
CA ASN A 85 9.83 -15.65 -14.29
C ASN A 85 9.60 -14.13 -14.44
N ILE A 86 10.06 -13.33 -13.48
CA ILE A 86 9.98 -11.87 -13.57
C ILE A 86 10.80 -11.35 -14.75
N LEU A 87 12.04 -11.80 -14.91
CA LEU A 87 12.87 -11.40 -16.04
C LEU A 87 12.28 -11.87 -17.39
N LYS A 88 11.74 -13.09 -17.44
CA LYS A 88 11.04 -13.61 -18.63
C LYS A 88 9.83 -12.76 -18.97
N TYR A 89 9.02 -12.39 -17.98
CA TYR A 89 7.84 -11.52 -18.18
C TYR A 89 8.25 -10.15 -18.71
N ALA A 90 9.27 -9.52 -18.11
CA ALA A 90 9.78 -8.23 -18.57
C ALA A 90 10.30 -8.27 -20.02
N LYS A 91 11.08 -9.31 -20.37
CA LYS A 91 11.55 -9.53 -21.74
C LYS A 91 10.39 -9.72 -22.71
N GLY A 92 9.41 -10.53 -22.35
CA GLY A 92 8.22 -10.77 -23.17
C GLY A 92 7.41 -9.50 -23.45
N ILE A 93 7.32 -8.56 -22.49
CA ILE A 93 6.70 -7.24 -22.73
C ILE A 93 7.40 -6.52 -23.90
N LEU A 94 8.74 -6.42 -23.82
CA LEU A 94 9.53 -5.71 -24.82
C LEU A 94 9.55 -6.42 -26.20
N GLU A 95 9.70 -7.75 -26.20
CA GLU A 95 9.71 -8.58 -27.41
C GLU A 95 8.38 -8.52 -28.20
N ASN A 96 7.27 -8.27 -27.49
CA ASN A 96 5.97 -8.07 -28.13
C ASN A 96 5.69 -6.59 -28.50
N GLY A 97 6.70 -5.72 -28.41
CA GLY A 97 6.61 -4.33 -28.86
C GLY A 97 5.91 -3.38 -27.88
N PHE A 98 5.68 -3.79 -26.64
CA PHE A 98 5.17 -2.91 -25.60
C PHE A 98 6.32 -2.08 -24.99
N PRO A 99 6.08 -0.81 -24.64
CA PRO A 99 7.11 0.03 -24.03
C PRO A 99 7.43 -0.42 -22.60
N SER A 100 8.66 -0.17 -22.15
CA SER A 100 8.98 -0.25 -20.73
C SER A 100 8.19 0.78 -19.92
N GLY A 101 7.99 0.49 -18.64
CA GLY A 101 7.26 1.38 -17.73
C GLY A 101 7.55 1.04 -16.29
N VAL A 102 6.53 0.89 -15.48
CA VAL A 102 6.64 0.38 -14.11
C VAL A 102 6.31 -1.11 -14.12
N LEU A 103 7.20 -1.93 -13.60
CA LEU A 103 6.96 -3.36 -13.36
C LEU A 103 6.74 -3.57 -11.86
N MET A 104 5.52 -3.93 -11.49
CA MET A 104 5.19 -4.26 -10.11
C MET A 104 5.29 -5.79 -9.92
N ILE A 105 6.17 -6.20 -9.03
CA ILE A 105 6.27 -7.58 -8.54
C ILE A 105 5.26 -7.74 -7.43
N ASP A 106 4.22 -8.52 -7.68
CA ASP A 106 3.08 -8.70 -6.78
C ASP A 106 3.36 -9.74 -5.68
N ASP A 107 2.37 -10.11 -4.91
CA ASP A 107 2.47 -11.01 -3.75
C ASP A 107 3.26 -12.30 -4.04
N GLY A 108 3.95 -12.84 -3.04
CA GLY A 108 4.75 -14.07 -3.14
C GLY A 108 6.26 -13.85 -3.37
N TRP A 109 6.74 -12.61 -3.44
CA TRP A 109 8.17 -12.30 -3.55
C TRP A 109 8.92 -12.43 -2.20
N SER A 110 8.21 -12.24 -1.08
CA SER A 110 8.74 -12.34 0.28
C SER A 110 8.44 -13.72 0.91
N PRO A 111 9.16 -14.13 1.97
CA PRO A 111 8.94 -15.45 2.59
C PRO A 111 7.56 -15.58 3.26
N TYR A 112 7.12 -14.52 3.93
CA TYR A 112 5.82 -14.40 4.60
C TYR A 112 5.53 -12.93 4.93
N TYR A 113 4.28 -12.61 5.27
CA TYR A 113 3.89 -11.23 5.58
C TYR A 113 4.53 -10.73 6.86
N GLY A 114 5.07 -9.53 6.81
CA GLY A 114 5.84 -8.92 7.88
C GLY A 114 7.36 -9.05 7.72
N ARG A 115 7.82 -9.87 6.76
CA ARG A 115 9.23 -9.97 6.43
C ARG A 115 9.49 -9.43 5.01
N TRP A 116 9.72 -8.14 4.93
CA TRP A 116 9.92 -7.44 3.65
C TRP A 116 11.35 -7.60 3.12
N GLN A 117 11.65 -8.80 2.66
CA GLN A 117 12.90 -9.15 1.98
C GLN A 117 12.63 -10.19 0.90
N PHE A 118 13.43 -10.20 -0.15
CA PHE A 118 13.32 -11.24 -1.19
C PHE A 118 13.60 -12.62 -0.60
N ARG A 119 12.74 -13.60 -0.90
CA ARG A 119 12.94 -14.98 -0.49
C ARG A 119 14.07 -15.62 -1.31
N GLY A 120 15.10 -16.11 -0.63
CA GLY A 120 16.35 -16.55 -1.28
C GLY A 120 16.25 -17.81 -2.15
N ASP A 121 15.20 -18.61 -1.97
CA ASP A 121 14.92 -19.77 -2.84
C ASP A 121 14.44 -19.37 -4.24
N ASN A 122 13.68 -18.28 -4.34
CA ASN A 122 13.11 -17.79 -5.59
C ASN A 122 13.90 -16.63 -6.21
N PHE A 123 14.64 -15.88 -5.40
CA PHE A 123 15.40 -14.68 -5.83
C PHE A 123 16.85 -14.82 -5.37
N LYS A 124 17.65 -15.56 -6.12
CA LYS A 124 19.05 -15.86 -5.75
C LYS A 124 19.94 -14.63 -5.74
N ASP A 125 19.68 -13.71 -6.65
CA ASP A 125 20.36 -12.41 -6.74
C ASP A 125 19.34 -11.32 -7.14
N ALA A 126 18.54 -10.90 -6.17
CA ALA A 126 17.53 -9.88 -6.39
C ALA A 126 18.14 -8.55 -6.85
N LYS A 127 19.34 -8.20 -6.37
CA LYS A 127 20.03 -6.97 -6.77
C LYS A 127 20.43 -6.99 -8.24
N ALA A 128 20.94 -8.12 -8.74
CA ALA A 128 21.26 -8.27 -10.16
C ALA A 128 19.97 -8.24 -11.01
N MET A 129 18.89 -8.87 -10.56
CA MET A 129 17.58 -8.81 -11.22
C MET A 129 17.07 -7.37 -11.34
N LEU A 130 17.07 -6.60 -10.24
CA LEU A 130 16.64 -5.21 -10.25
C LEU A 130 17.46 -4.38 -11.23
N LYS A 131 18.80 -4.56 -11.22
CA LYS A 131 19.68 -3.90 -12.18
C LYS A 131 19.34 -4.24 -13.64
N GLU A 132 19.12 -5.52 -13.96
CA GLU A 132 18.72 -5.96 -15.32
C GLU A 132 17.39 -5.36 -15.73
N LEU A 133 16.41 -5.27 -14.83
CA LEU A 133 15.13 -4.62 -15.09
C LEU A 133 15.28 -3.13 -15.37
N HIS A 134 16.13 -2.43 -14.61
CA HIS A 134 16.46 -1.03 -14.87
C HIS A 134 17.16 -0.85 -16.22
N GLU A 135 18.11 -1.72 -16.59
CA GLU A 135 18.76 -1.71 -17.90
C GLU A 135 17.78 -1.92 -19.07
N MET A 136 16.74 -2.72 -18.86
CA MET A 136 15.60 -2.86 -19.79
C MET A 136 14.68 -1.64 -19.79
N GLY A 137 14.90 -0.67 -18.91
CA GLY A 137 14.12 0.56 -18.84
C GLY A 137 12.90 0.49 -17.92
N PHE A 138 12.69 -0.52 -17.10
CA PHE A 138 11.61 -0.57 -16.11
C PHE A 138 12.00 0.15 -14.80
N SER A 139 11.03 0.81 -14.18
CA SER A 139 11.06 1.07 -12.74
C SER A 139 10.38 -0.09 -12.02
N VAL A 140 10.88 -0.49 -10.86
CA VAL A 140 10.41 -1.70 -10.17
C VAL A 140 9.69 -1.33 -8.88
N MET A 141 8.46 -1.80 -8.74
CA MET A 141 7.68 -1.70 -7.50
C MET A 141 7.47 -3.09 -6.89
N LEU A 142 7.35 -3.13 -5.57
CA LEU A 142 6.96 -4.34 -4.84
C LEU A 142 5.59 -4.16 -4.21
N TRP A 143 4.79 -5.23 -4.25
CA TRP A 143 3.58 -5.33 -3.45
C TRP A 143 3.93 -5.55 -1.98
N ILE A 144 3.30 -4.80 -1.10
CA ILE A 144 3.41 -4.96 0.35
C ILE A 144 2.03 -4.81 1.00
N CYS A 145 1.86 -5.33 2.21
CA CYS A 145 0.70 -5.12 3.04
C CYS A 145 1.11 -4.86 4.49
N PRO A 146 0.27 -4.23 5.31
CA PRO A 146 0.58 -3.97 6.72
C PRO A 146 0.35 -5.19 7.63
N PHE A 147 0.12 -6.36 7.05
CA PHE A 147 -0.13 -7.59 7.80
C PHE A 147 1.16 -8.29 8.20
N ILE A 148 1.12 -8.93 9.36
CA ILE A 148 2.22 -9.74 9.90
C ILE A 148 1.69 -11.14 10.21
N THR A 149 2.33 -12.14 9.63
CA THR A 149 2.00 -13.55 9.87
C THR A 149 2.24 -13.90 11.34
N PRO A 150 1.23 -14.42 12.06
CA PRO A 150 1.38 -14.86 13.44
C PRO A 150 2.47 -15.91 13.60
N ASP A 151 3.06 -15.97 14.81
CA ASP A 151 4.08 -16.95 15.21
C ASP A 151 5.43 -16.83 14.47
N THR A 152 5.69 -15.70 13.82
CA THR A 152 6.99 -15.35 13.23
C THR A 152 7.83 -14.53 14.22
N LEU A 153 9.13 -14.35 13.93
CA LEU A 153 10.01 -13.50 14.72
C LEU A 153 9.55 -12.04 14.65
N GLU A 154 9.15 -11.58 13.47
CA GLU A 154 8.63 -10.24 13.24
C GLU A 154 7.32 -9.99 14.03
N PHE A 155 6.45 -10.98 14.11
CA PHE A 155 5.25 -10.90 14.94
C PHE A 155 5.59 -10.74 16.44
N ARG A 156 6.55 -11.53 16.94
CA ARG A 156 6.98 -11.45 18.34
C ARG A 156 7.60 -10.10 18.64
N GLU A 157 8.49 -9.62 17.76
CA GLU A 157 9.10 -8.30 17.89
C GLU A 157 8.05 -7.18 17.88
N ALA A 158 7.15 -7.19 16.90
CA ALA A 158 6.11 -6.17 16.77
C ALA A 158 5.13 -6.19 17.97
N ARG A 159 4.78 -7.38 18.47
CA ARG A 159 3.95 -7.53 19.68
C ARG A 159 4.66 -6.94 20.90
N ASP A 160 5.92 -7.32 21.13
CA ASP A 160 6.67 -6.94 22.33
C ASP A 160 6.97 -5.42 22.36
N LYS A 161 6.97 -4.77 21.17
CA LYS A 161 7.11 -3.33 21.00
C LYS A 161 5.78 -2.58 20.90
N HIS A 162 4.64 -3.25 21.01
CA HIS A 162 3.30 -2.65 20.83
C HIS A 162 3.12 -1.94 19.48
N PHE A 163 3.63 -2.55 18.39
CA PHE A 163 3.50 -2.05 17.03
C PHE A 163 2.27 -2.59 16.28
N LEU A 164 1.53 -3.51 16.90
CA LEU A 164 0.35 -4.14 16.33
C LEU A 164 -0.92 -3.46 16.80
N ILE A 165 -1.96 -3.50 15.97
CA ILE A 165 -3.31 -3.15 16.44
C ILE A 165 -3.69 -4.11 17.57
N GLU A 166 -4.11 -3.55 18.69
CA GLU A 166 -4.44 -4.30 19.91
C GLU A 166 -5.94 -4.29 20.19
N THR A 167 -6.37 -5.29 20.97
CA THR A 167 -7.70 -5.30 21.60
C THR A 167 -7.69 -4.38 22.84
N PRO A 168 -8.86 -4.03 23.41
CA PRO A 168 -8.92 -3.25 24.66
C PRO A 168 -8.14 -3.87 25.82
N GLU A 169 -7.92 -5.19 25.77
CA GLU A 169 -7.13 -5.94 26.79
C GLU A 169 -5.62 -5.94 26.52
N GLY A 170 -5.15 -5.20 25.51
CA GLY A 170 -3.73 -5.09 25.15
C GLY A 170 -3.16 -6.31 24.43
N LYS A 171 -3.99 -7.12 23.80
CA LYS A 171 -3.55 -8.28 22.99
C LYS A 171 -3.55 -7.94 21.50
N PRO A 172 -2.59 -8.45 20.73
CA PRO A 172 -2.63 -8.30 19.28
C PRO A 172 -3.97 -8.75 18.70
N ARG A 173 -4.60 -7.91 17.89
CA ARG A 173 -5.83 -8.24 17.20
C ARG A 173 -5.50 -9.05 15.95
N ILE A 174 -6.00 -10.28 15.88
CA ILE A 174 -5.90 -11.13 14.68
C ILE A 174 -7.11 -10.84 13.79
N LEU A 175 -6.82 -10.52 12.53
CA LEU A 175 -7.80 -10.18 11.51
C LEU A 175 -7.88 -11.27 10.46
N GLU A 176 -9.09 -11.59 10.03
CA GLU A 176 -9.33 -12.43 8.87
C GLU A 176 -9.29 -11.57 7.61
N TRP A 177 -8.61 -12.05 6.57
CA TRP A 177 -8.49 -11.39 5.28
C TRP A 177 -8.36 -12.44 4.17
N TRP A 178 -8.27 -12.05 2.90
CA TRP A 178 -8.27 -13.01 1.78
C TRP A 178 -7.15 -14.06 1.83
N ASN A 179 -6.07 -13.82 2.58
CA ASN A 179 -4.95 -14.75 2.74
C ASN A 179 -4.89 -15.39 4.13
N GLY A 180 -6.03 -15.52 4.81
CA GLY A 180 -6.18 -16.20 6.09
C GLY A 180 -6.20 -15.23 7.27
N TYR A 181 -5.39 -15.48 8.29
CA TYR A 181 -5.40 -14.73 9.55
C TYR A 181 -4.04 -14.09 9.80
N SER A 182 -4.02 -12.80 10.08
CA SER A 182 -2.80 -12.05 10.39
C SER A 182 -3.06 -10.98 11.45
N ALA A 183 -1.99 -10.56 12.13
CA ALA A 183 -2.01 -9.29 12.84
C ALA A 183 -1.76 -8.15 11.86
N ALA A 184 -2.18 -6.93 12.20
CA ALA A 184 -1.89 -5.75 11.42
C ALA A 184 -1.01 -4.78 12.20
N LEU A 185 -0.08 -4.11 11.52
CA LEU A 185 0.66 -2.98 12.08
C LEU A 185 -0.29 -1.84 12.40
N ASP A 186 -0.08 -1.21 13.54
CA ASP A 186 -0.71 0.06 13.88
C ASP A 186 0.03 1.21 13.17
N LEU A 187 -0.43 1.55 11.98
CA LEU A 187 0.16 2.63 11.19
C LEU A 187 -0.13 4.04 11.76
N THR A 188 -0.88 4.14 12.85
CA THR A 188 -1.04 5.39 13.62
C THR A 188 0.07 5.56 14.66
N ASN A 189 0.81 4.49 14.96
CA ASN A 189 1.96 4.51 15.87
C ASN A 189 3.22 4.94 15.09
N PRO A 190 3.86 6.08 15.43
CA PRO A 190 5.05 6.58 14.73
C PRO A 190 6.25 5.61 14.77
N ASP A 191 6.39 4.86 15.86
CA ASP A 191 7.49 3.90 16.00
C ASP A 191 7.26 2.66 15.14
N ALA A 192 6.01 2.20 15.00
CA ALA A 192 5.65 1.13 14.07
C ALA A 192 5.87 1.57 12.61
N MET A 193 5.50 2.80 12.27
CA MET A 193 5.77 3.39 10.96
C MET A 193 7.26 3.47 10.68
N LYS A 194 8.06 3.90 11.66
CA LYS A 194 9.51 3.93 11.53
C LYS A 194 10.08 2.53 11.34
N TRP A 195 9.62 1.55 12.11
CA TRP A 195 10.07 0.15 12.01
C TRP A 195 9.77 -0.44 10.61
N LEU A 196 8.60 -0.17 10.05
CA LEU A 196 8.27 -0.54 8.67
C LEU A 196 9.20 0.18 7.68
N LYS A 197 9.32 1.50 7.80
CA LYS A 197 10.16 2.31 6.90
C LYS A 197 11.61 1.83 6.88
N ASP A 198 12.22 1.56 8.02
CA ASP A 198 13.61 1.09 8.11
C ASP A 198 13.83 -0.22 7.31
N GLN A 199 12.83 -1.10 7.24
CA GLN A 199 12.89 -2.33 6.44
C GLN A 199 12.70 -2.06 4.94
N LEU A 200 11.80 -1.12 4.59
CA LEU A 200 11.58 -0.73 3.20
C LEU A 200 12.77 0.05 2.62
N ASP A 201 13.47 0.84 3.44
CA ASP A 201 14.68 1.55 3.03
C ASP A 201 15.78 0.57 2.53
N VAL A 202 15.91 -0.60 3.15
CA VAL A 202 16.83 -1.66 2.66
C VAL A 202 16.51 -2.09 1.22
N LEU A 203 15.23 -2.16 0.88
CA LEU A 203 14.77 -2.52 -0.47
C LEU A 203 15.02 -1.37 -1.47
N THR A 204 14.78 -0.13 -1.06
CA THR A 204 15.07 1.03 -1.91
C THR A 204 16.57 1.20 -2.15
N ASP A 205 17.40 0.97 -1.14
CA ASP A 205 18.88 0.95 -1.27
C ASP A 205 19.38 -0.18 -2.19
N MET A 206 18.61 -1.27 -2.30
CA MET A 206 18.90 -2.36 -3.24
C MET A 206 18.53 -2.01 -4.68
N GLY A 207 17.61 -1.06 -4.89
CA GLY A 207 17.17 -0.60 -6.21
C GLY A 207 15.66 -0.72 -6.46
N VAL A 208 14.83 -0.92 -5.43
CA VAL A 208 13.37 -0.86 -5.57
C VAL A 208 12.93 0.60 -5.66
N ASP A 209 12.12 0.94 -6.66
CA ASP A 209 11.69 2.32 -6.94
C ASP A 209 10.41 2.73 -6.19
N GLY A 210 9.68 1.77 -5.65
CA GLY A 210 8.44 2.08 -4.91
C GLY A 210 7.68 0.85 -4.45
N PHE A 211 6.52 1.11 -3.83
CA PHE A 211 5.70 0.07 -3.23
C PHE A 211 4.22 0.30 -3.57
N LYS A 212 3.49 -0.81 -3.76
CA LYS A 212 2.03 -0.86 -3.69
C LYS A 212 1.66 -1.32 -2.28
N LEU A 213 1.11 -0.44 -1.48
CA LEU A 213 0.58 -0.78 -0.16
C LEU A 213 -0.88 -1.22 -0.32
N ASP A 214 -1.12 -2.49 -0.11
CA ASP A 214 -2.43 -3.12 -0.27
C ASP A 214 -3.11 -3.37 1.09
#